data_7135f1367e652dee61f43a615c0130ae
#
_entry.id   7135f1367e652dee61f43a615c0130ae
#
_cell.length_a   1.000
_cell.length_b   1.000
_cell.length_c   1.000
_cell.angle_alpha   90.00
_cell.angle_beta   90.00
_cell.angle_gamma   90.00
#
_symmetry.space_group_name_H-M   'P 1'
#
loop_
_entity.id
_entity.type
_entity.pdbx_description
1 polymer ?
#
loop_
_entity_poly.entity_id
_entity_poly.type
_entity_poly.pdbx_seq_one_letter_code
_entity_poly.pdbx_strand_id
1 'polypeptide(L)'
;MSKSTGSARVHAWLELVRWHKPSGRLILLIPAGWSLWLTPNAPPAPLLVGLIVLGGLAVSAAGCIANDLWDRRIDPLVERTRNRPLADGRVGLQEAMALLLLALAVALAVLLTLMQGLPASGRGLSLLLALAALPPVLLYPSAKRWFGYPQLVLAVCWGFAVLIPWAAATGSLAGGWPLALVWLATLLWTFGFDTVYAMADRDDDRSIGVRSSALSLGRQAPLAVAVSYGLAAAALGLAAALQGGGWIIWPLWLLAAFGMQREAALLRRPDLPRSAYGRHFGRQVQLGGLLLLALVLGQLP
;
A
#
# COMPACT_ATOMS: atom_id res chain seq x y z
N MET A 1 -32.70 25.14 0.04
CA MET A 1 -31.26 25.37 0.30
C MET A 1 -30.56 24.22 1.07
N SER A 2 -31.25 23.17 1.56
CA SER A 2 -30.69 22.10 2.39
C SER A 2 -29.95 20.98 1.62
N LYS A 3 -30.17 20.77 0.32
CA LYS A 3 -29.56 19.67 -0.45
C LYS A 3 -28.10 19.91 -0.88
N SER A 4 -27.65 21.17 -0.99
CA SER A 4 -26.27 21.48 -1.42
C SER A 4 -25.23 21.25 -0.32
N THR A 5 -25.58 21.41 0.95
CA THR A 5 -24.68 21.22 2.09
C THR A 5 -24.37 19.74 2.35
N GLY A 6 -25.36 18.84 2.20
CA GLY A 6 -25.16 17.39 2.36
C GLY A 6 -24.24 16.80 1.29
N SER A 7 -24.41 17.19 0.03
CA SER A 7 -23.57 16.73 -1.08
C SER A 7 -22.10 17.17 -0.94
N ALA A 8 -21.86 18.43 -0.54
CA ALA A 8 -20.51 18.94 -0.31
C ALA A 8 -19.80 18.22 0.84
N ARG A 9 -20.54 17.84 1.90
CA ARG A 9 -20.01 17.12 3.05
C ARG A 9 -19.62 15.69 2.69
N VAL A 10 -20.48 14.96 1.97
CA VAL A 10 -20.16 13.62 1.45
C VAL A 10 -18.93 13.68 0.54
N HIS A 11 -18.81 14.69 -0.30
CA HIS A 11 -17.63 14.88 -1.15
C HIS A 11 -16.35 15.05 -0.32
N ALA A 12 -16.39 15.86 0.74
CA ALA A 12 -15.27 16.04 1.66
C ALA A 12 -14.87 14.72 2.36
N TRP A 13 -15.85 13.88 2.74
CA TRP A 13 -15.55 12.54 3.30
C TRP A 13 -14.88 11.61 2.28
N LEU A 14 -15.38 11.60 1.04
CA LEU A 14 -14.76 10.82 -0.03
C LEU A 14 -13.34 11.31 -0.35
N GLU A 15 -13.10 12.62 -0.25
CA GLU A 15 -11.75 13.17 -0.37
C GLU A 15 -10.86 12.77 0.81
N LEU A 16 -11.36 12.81 2.05
CA LEU A 16 -10.61 12.41 3.25
C LEU A 16 -10.10 10.98 3.15
N VAL A 17 -10.95 10.05 2.71
CA VAL A 17 -10.56 8.65 2.48
C VAL A 17 -9.90 8.42 1.12
N ARG A 18 -9.53 9.48 0.39
CA ARG A 18 -8.86 9.41 -0.94
C ARG A 18 -9.67 8.66 -2.01
N TRP A 19 -11.01 8.65 -1.93
CA TRP A 19 -11.83 7.92 -2.92
C TRP A 19 -11.66 8.43 -4.35
N HIS A 20 -11.38 9.72 -4.52
CA HIS A 20 -11.07 10.37 -5.80
C HIS A 20 -9.67 10.02 -6.37
N LYS A 21 -8.81 9.35 -5.57
CA LYS A 21 -7.45 8.92 -5.99
C LYS A 21 -7.31 7.41 -5.80
N PRO A 22 -7.87 6.58 -6.71
CA PRO A 22 -7.93 5.12 -6.54
C PRO A 22 -6.55 4.45 -6.45
N SER A 23 -5.51 5.08 -7.01
CA SER A 23 -4.15 4.52 -7.03
C SER A 23 -3.63 4.15 -5.64
N GLY A 24 -3.89 4.97 -4.61
CA GLY A 24 -3.44 4.70 -3.24
C GLY A 24 -4.08 3.47 -2.60
N ARG A 25 -5.32 3.12 -3.00
CA ARG A 25 -6.00 1.90 -2.53
C ARG A 25 -5.58 0.68 -3.35
N LEU A 26 -5.51 0.83 -4.66
CA LEU A 26 -5.11 -0.25 -5.55
C LEU A 26 -3.69 -0.72 -5.23
N ILE A 27 -2.77 0.21 -4.93
CA ILE A 27 -1.40 -0.13 -4.62
C ILE A 27 -1.28 -0.92 -3.29
N LEU A 28 -2.23 -0.76 -2.35
CA LEU A 28 -2.33 -1.59 -1.15
C LEU A 28 -2.93 -2.98 -1.44
N LEU A 29 -3.92 -3.06 -2.33
CA LEU A 29 -4.63 -4.31 -2.63
C LEU A 29 -3.82 -5.25 -3.54
N ILE A 30 -2.91 -4.72 -4.35
CA ILE A 30 -2.07 -5.49 -5.26
C ILE A 30 -1.21 -6.52 -4.52
N PRO A 31 -0.44 -6.19 -3.46
CA PRO A 31 0.29 -7.18 -2.68
C PRO A 31 -0.60 -8.23 -2.00
N ALA A 32 -1.80 -7.85 -1.58
CA ALA A 32 -2.78 -8.81 -1.05
C ALA A 32 -3.19 -9.82 -2.13
N GLY A 33 -3.38 -9.35 -3.36
CA GLY A 33 -3.58 -10.21 -4.51
C GLY A 33 -2.38 -11.11 -4.78
N TRP A 34 -1.14 -10.58 -4.85
CA TRP A 34 0.06 -11.40 -5.03
C TRP A 34 0.13 -12.52 -3.99
N SER A 35 -0.14 -12.19 -2.71
CA SER A 35 -0.16 -13.15 -1.62
C SER A 35 -1.17 -14.27 -1.87
N LEU A 36 -2.43 -13.94 -2.17
CA LEU A 36 -3.50 -14.90 -2.37
C LEU A 36 -3.21 -15.87 -3.53
N TRP A 37 -2.68 -15.37 -4.65
CA TRP A 37 -2.40 -16.18 -5.84
C TRP A 37 -1.06 -16.94 -5.77
N LEU A 38 -0.25 -16.69 -4.74
CA LEU A 38 0.97 -17.45 -4.43
C LEU A 38 0.79 -18.44 -3.27
N THR A 39 -0.42 -18.56 -2.68
CA THR A 39 -0.68 -19.59 -1.69
C THR A 39 -0.77 -20.98 -2.34
N PRO A 40 -0.48 -22.06 -1.61
CA PRO A 40 -0.72 -23.44 -2.09
C PRO A 40 -2.18 -23.73 -2.43
N ASN A 41 -3.12 -22.91 -1.91
CA ASN A 41 -4.57 -23.06 -2.11
C ASN A 41 -5.09 -22.20 -3.27
N ALA A 42 -4.21 -21.65 -4.13
CA ALA A 42 -4.62 -20.88 -5.30
C ALA A 42 -5.32 -21.78 -6.35
N PRO A 43 -6.33 -21.26 -7.07
CA PRO A 43 -6.91 -19.92 -6.98
C PRO A 43 -7.76 -19.73 -5.71
N PRO A 44 -7.76 -18.52 -5.11
CA PRO A 44 -8.52 -18.25 -3.89
C PRO A 44 -10.02 -18.23 -4.15
N ALA A 45 -10.81 -18.63 -3.14
CA ALA A 45 -12.27 -18.55 -3.22
C ALA A 45 -12.74 -17.10 -3.43
N PRO A 46 -13.75 -16.83 -4.30
CA PRO A 46 -14.22 -15.46 -4.59
C PRO A 46 -14.67 -14.70 -3.34
N LEU A 47 -15.29 -15.36 -2.37
CA LEU A 47 -15.68 -14.74 -1.10
C LEU A 47 -14.46 -14.26 -0.32
N LEU A 48 -13.38 -15.05 -0.26
CA LEU A 48 -12.14 -14.65 0.39
C LEU A 48 -11.56 -13.42 -0.28
N VAL A 49 -11.49 -13.38 -1.61
CA VAL A 49 -11.03 -12.21 -2.36
C VAL A 49 -11.88 -10.98 -2.03
N GLY A 50 -13.21 -11.11 -2.04
CA GLY A 50 -14.14 -10.02 -1.71
C GLY A 50 -13.93 -9.47 -0.30
N LEU A 51 -13.75 -10.36 0.70
CA LEU A 51 -13.48 -9.97 2.09
C LEU A 51 -12.11 -9.28 2.23
N ILE A 52 -11.06 -9.77 1.57
CA ILE A 52 -9.74 -9.13 1.58
C ILE A 52 -9.79 -7.75 0.90
N VAL A 53 -10.52 -7.60 -0.20
CA VAL A 53 -10.71 -6.30 -0.85
C VAL A 53 -11.46 -5.33 0.07
N LEU A 54 -12.57 -5.76 0.67
CA LEU A 54 -13.36 -4.91 1.59
C LEU A 54 -12.54 -4.50 2.82
N GLY A 55 -11.84 -5.45 3.45
CA GLY A 55 -10.96 -5.18 4.58
C GLY A 55 -9.81 -4.24 4.21
N GLY A 56 -9.18 -4.45 3.06
CA GLY A 56 -8.12 -3.59 2.55
C GLY A 56 -8.59 -2.16 2.26
N LEU A 57 -9.81 -1.99 1.71
CA LEU A 57 -10.42 -0.67 1.51
C LEU A 57 -10.69 0.02 2.86
N ALA A 58 -11.19 -0.70 3.85
CA ALA A 58 -11.44 -0.16 5.19
C ALA A 58 -10.14 0.25 5.89
N VAL A 59 -9.10 -0.59 5.86
CA VAL A 59 -7.78 -0.29 6.42
C VAL A 59 -7.13 0.89 5.68
N SER A 60 -7.23 0.95 4.35
CA SER A 60 -6.74 2.10 3.57
C SER A 60 -7.43 3.41 3.96
N ALA A 61 -8.75 3.38 4.15
CA ALA A 61 -9.50 4.55 4.62
C ALA A 61 -9.04 4.97 6.02
N ALA A 62 -8.93 4.03 6.96
CA ALA A 62 -8.43 4.29 8.32
C ALA A 62 -7.01 4.88 8.29
N GLY A 63 -6.11 4.33 7.48
CA GLY A 63 -4.75 4.83 7.31
C GLY A 63 -4.69 6.25 6.77
N CYS A 64 -5.52 6.59 5.77
CA CYS A 64 -5.61 7.96 5.25
C CYS A 64 -6.07 8.96 6.32
N ILE A 65 -7.12 8.61 7.07
CA ILE A 65 -7.65 9.47 8.13
C ILE A 65 -6.64 9.62 9.26
N ALA A 66 -6.03 8.53 9.72
CA ALA A 66 -5.01 8.55 10.77
C ALA A 66 -3.81 9.42 10.36
N ASN A 67 -3.34 9.31 9.11
CA ASN A 67 -2.26 10.15 8.60
C ASN A 67 -2.63 11.63 8.60
N ASP A 68 -3.84 11.99 8.14
CA ASP A 68 -4.29 13.38 8.13
C ASP A 68 -4.48 13.94 9.56
N LEU A 69 -4.91 13.09 10.52
CA LEU A 69 -5.00 13.46 11.94
C LEU A 69 -3.62 13.75 12.55
N TRP A 70 -2.60 12.93 12.25
CA TRP A 70 -1.23 13.15 12.68
C TRP A 70 -0.63 14.41 12.06
N ASP A 71 -0.90 14.64 10.80
CA ASP A 71 -0.28 15.70 10.00
C ASP A 71 -1.10 17.00 9.96
N ARG A 72 -2.21 17.10 10.68
CA ARG A 72 -3.14 18.24 10.63
C ARG A 72 -2.50 19.62 10.82
N ARG A 73 -1.32 19.67 11.51
CA ARG A 73 -0.56 20.92 11.70
C ARG A 73 0.49 21.15 10.63
N ILE A 74 0.89 20.12 9.90
CA ILE A 74 1.92 20.13 8.86
C ILE A 74 1.28 20.30 7.48
N ASP A 75 0.18 19.59 7.23
CA ASP A 75 -0.49 19.58 5.94
C ASP A 75 -0.83 20.98 5.36
N PRO A 76 -1.26 21.98 6.16
CA PRO A 76 -1.48 23.34 5.66
C PRO A 76 -0.21 24.03 5.15
N LEU A 77 0.99 23.60 5.58
CA LEU A 77 2.29 24.18 5.21
C LEU A 77 2.87 23.58 3.93
N VAL A 78 2.30 22.47 3.43
CA VAL A 78 2.79 21.75 2.26
C VAL A 78 1.84 21.98 1.09
N GLU A 79 2.35 22.45 -0.03
CA GLU A 79 1.55 22.81 -1.21
C GLU A 79 0.60 21.68 -1.67
N ARG A 80 1.08 20.44 -1.66
CA ARG A 80 0.33 19.26 -2.09
C ARG A 80 -0.81 18.89 -1.15
N THR A 81 -0.70 19.18 0.14
CA THR A 81 -1.61 18.69 1.19
C THR A 81 -2.46 19.75 1.83
N ARG A 82 -2.19 21.04 1.62
CA ARG A 82 -2.91 22.18 2.21
C ARG A 82 -4.42 22.19 1.93
N ASN A 83 -4.86 21.57 0.82
CA ASN A 83 -6.25 21.47 0.42
C ASN A 83 -6.93 20.16 0.88
N ARG A 84 -6.29 19.39 1.78
CA ARG A 84 -6.93 18.20 2.39
C ARG A 84 -8.11 18.63 3.27
N PRO A 85 -9.20 17.86 3.31
CA PRO A 85 -10.43 18.27 4.04
C PRO A 85 -10.23 18.57 5.53
N LEU A 86 -9.27 17.90 6.17
CA LEU A 86 -8.94 18.17 7.58
C LEU A 86 -8.00 19.37 7.74
N ALA A 87 -7.11 19.62 6.76
CA ALA A 87 -6.16 20.73 6.77
C ALA A 87 -6.83 22.06 6.46
N ASP A 88 -7.82 22.07 5.54
CA ASP A 88 -8.57 23.28 5.15
C ASP A 88 -9.86 23.50 5.96
N GLY A 89 -10.18 22.59 6.90
CA GLY A 89 -11.31 22.73 7.82
C GLY A 89 -12.68 22.31 7.27
N ARG A 90 -12.75 21.72 6.05
CA ARG A 90 -14.01 21.17 5.50
C ARG A 90 -14.52 19.95 6.27
N VAL A 91 -13.63 19.25 6.99
CA VAL A 91 -13.97 18.15 7.90
C VAL A 91 -13.40 18.47 9.29
N GLY A 92 -14.26 18.40 10.31
CA GLY A 92 -13.86 18.63 11.70
C GLY A 92 -13.15 17.42 12.33
N LEU A 93 -12.42 17.67 13.44
CA LEU A 93 -11.68 16.63 14.16
C LEU A 93 -12.59 15.48 14.64
N GLN A 94 -13.74 15.81 15.24
CA GLN A 94 -14.69 14.81 15.74
C GLN A 94 -15.27 13.96 14.61
N GLU A 95 -15.54 14.58 13.48
CA GLU A 95 -16.06 13.92 12.28
C GLU A 95 -15.00 12.97 11.67
N ALA A 96 -13.74 13.41 11.57
CA ALA A 96 -12.65 12.57 11.14
C ALA A 96 -12.44 11.37 12.07
N MET A 97 -12.52 11.57 13.39
CA MET A 97 -12.44 10.49 14.39
C MET A 97 -13.60 9.50 14.25
N ALA A 98 -14.84 9.96 14.03
CA ALA A 98 -15.99 9.09 13.81
C ALA A 98 -15.82 8.23 12.54
N LEU A 99 -15.34 8.83 11.45
CA LEU A 99 -15.05 8.11 10.20
C LEU A 99 -13.90 7.11 10.36
N LEU A 100 -12.88 7.42 11.16
CA LEU A 100 -11.81 6.50 11.51
C LEU A 100 -12.35 5.28 12.27
N LEU A 101 -13.16 5.51 13.30
CA LEU A 101 -13.77 4.44 14.09
C LEU A 101 -14.70 3.56 13.23
N LEU A 102 -15.46 4.16 12.33
CA LEU A 102 -16.30 3.42 11.38
C LEU A 102 -15.45 2.52 10.46
N ALA A 103 -14.36 3.06 9.89
CA ALA A 103 -13.46 2.29 9.03
C ALA A 103 -12.80 1.11 9.79
N LEU A 104 -12.37 1.35 11.04
CA LEU A 104 -11.83 0.29 11.90
C LEU A 104 -12.89 -0.76 12.28
N ALA A 105 -14.14 -0.34 12.54
CA ALA A 105 -15.25 -1.26 12.81
C ALA A 105 -15.55 -2.16 11.60
N VAL A 106 -15.53 -1.61 10.38
CA VAL A 106 -15.69 -2.40 9.15
C VAL A 106 -14.52 -3.39 8.99
N ALA A 107 -13.27 -2.95 9.21
CA ALA A 107 -12.10 -3.82 9.16
C ALA A 107 -12.20 -4.97 10.18
N LEU A 108 -12.65 -4.67 11.41
CA LEU A 108 -12.88 -5.67 12.45
C LEU A 108 -13.99 -6.66 12.05
N ALA A 109 -15.10 -6.18 11.51
CA ALA A 109 -16.20 -7.05 11.05
C ALA A 109 -15.73 -8.02 9.95
N VAL A 110 -14.92 -7.53 9.01
CA VAL A 110 -14.29 -8.39 7.98
C VAL A 110 -13.36 -9.41 8.61
N LEU A 111 -12.50 -9.01 9.54
CA LEU A 111 -11.60 -9.92 10.25
C LEU A 111 -12.39 -11.04 10.96
N LEU A 112 -13.43 -10.67 11.71
CA LEU A 112 -14.29 -11.64 12.42
C LEU A 112 -14.97 -12.61 11.45
N THR A 113 -15.40 -12.13 10.29
CA THR A 113 -15.99 -12.97 9.24
C THR A 113 -14.96 -13.93 8.65
N LEU A 114 -13.75 -13.46 8.34
CA LEU A 114 -12.64 -14.30 7.87
C LEU A 114 -12.30 -15.42 8.89
N MET A 115 -12.30 -15.09 10.17
CA MET A 115 -11.99 -16.05 11.23
C MET A 115 -13.01 -17.18 11.36
N GLN A 116 -14.28 -16.99 10.95
CA GLN A 116 -15.30 -18.03 11.05
C GLN A 116 -14.99 -19.27 10.21
N GLY A 117 -14.33 -19.11 9.07
CA GLY A 117 -13.90 -20.18 8.18
C GLY A 117 -12.60 -20.90 8.58
N LEU A 118 -11.90 -20.42 9.64
CA LEU A 118 -10.58 -20.91 10.01
C LEU A 118 -10.62 -21.85 11.23
N PRO A 119 -9.66 -22.81 11.32
CA PRO A 119 -9.43 -23.59 12.54
C PRO A 119 -8.97 -22.68 13.70
N ALA A 120 -9.06 -23.16 14.94
CA ALA A 120 -8.74 -22.35 16.14
C ALA A 120 -7.34 -21.70 16.08
N SER A 121 -6.33 -22.43 15.60
CA SER A 121 -4.96 -21.89 15.40
C SER A 121 -4.93 -20.75 14.39
N GLY A 122 -5.63 -20.89 13.27
CA GLY A 122 -5.70 -19.85 12.23
C GLY A 122 -6.46 -18.59 12.69
N ARG A 123 -7.50 -18.75 13.54
CA ARG A 123 -8.21 -17.62 14.16
C ARG A 123 -7.27 -16.81 15.06
N GLY A 124 -6.53 -17.49 15.95
CA GLY A 124 -5.56 -16.85 16.83
C GLY A 124 -4.48 -16.12 16.05
N LEU A 125 -3.97 -16.72 14.99
CA LEU A 125 -2.97 -16.13 14.11
C LEU A 125 -3.51 -14.88 13.41
N SER A 126 -4.71 -14.93 12.83
CA SER A 126 -5.31 -13.78 12.14
C SER A 126 -5.54 -12.60 13.09
N LEU A 127 -6.00 -12.87 14.31
CA LEU A 127 -6.13 -11.84 15.35
C LEU A 127 -4.77 -11.26 15.73
N LEU A 128 -3.77 -12.11 15.96
CA LEU A 128 -2.41 -11.67 16.28
C LEU A 128 -1.83 -10.77 15.19
N LEU A 129 -1.97 -11.16 13.92
CA LEU A 129 -1.49 -10.34 12.79
C LEU A 129 -2.21 -9.01 12.69
N ALA A 130 -3.53 -8.97 12.89
CA ALA A 130 -4.30 -7.74 12.90
C ALA A 130 -3.85 -6.80 14.03
N LEU A 131 -3.66 -7.33 15.24
CA LEU A 131 -3.16 -6.57 16.40
C LEU A 131 -1.71 -6.12 16.17
N ALA A 132 -0.85 -6.97 15.60
CA ALA A 132 0.54 -6.64 15.30
C ALA A 132 0.67 -5.56 14.20
N ALA A 133 -0.31 -5.45 13.29
CA ALA A 133 -0.34 -4.40 12.28
C ALA A 133 -0.68 -3.00 12.85
N LEU A 134 -1.42 -2.93 13.95
CA LEU A 134 -1.90 -1.65 14.49
C LEU A 134 -0.75 -0.71 14.92
N PRO A 135 0.26 -1.13 15.71
CA PRO A 135 1.34 -0.23 16.13
C PRO A 135 2.08 0.41 14.94
N PRO A 136 2.61 -0.33 13.95
CA PRO A 136 3.31 0.29 12.85
C PRO A 136 2.40 1.18 11.99
N VAL A 137 1.13 0.80 11.75
CA VAL A 137 0.17 1.62 10.99
C VAL A 137 -0.15 2.93 11.71
N LEU A 138 -0.35 2.90 13.02
CA LEU A 138 -0.65 4.10 13.80
C LEU A 138 0.58 4.99 14.01
N LEU A 139 1.78 4.41 14.12
CA LEU A 139 3.02 5.15 14.37
C LEU A 139 3.71 5.64 13.09
N TYR A 140 3.46 4.99 11.94
CA TYR A 140 4.08 5.34 10.67
C TYR A 140 4.05 6.84 10.36
N PRO A 141 2.91 7.59 10.52
CA PRO A 141 2.90 9.01 10.18
C PRO A 141 3.86 9.84 11.05
N SER A 142 4.21 9.36 12.25
CA SER A 142 5.18 10.03 13.11
C SER A 142 6.63 9.79 12.69
N ALA A 143 6.91 8.73 11.94
CA ALA A 143 8.27 8.28 11.62
C ALA A 143 9.12 9.37 10.93
N LYS A 144 8.52 10.20 10.10
CA LYS A 144 9.18 11.33 9.45
C LYS A 144 9.75 12.40 10.42
N ARG A 145 9.40 12.35 11.71
CA ARG A 145 9.90 13.27 12.73
C ARG A 145 11.18 12.78 13.41
N TRP A 146 11.41 11.46 13.44
CA TRP A 146 12.52 10.86 14.19
C TRP A 146 13.38 9.87 13.39
N PHE A 147 12.90 9.34 12.25
CA PHE A 147 13.61 8.33 11.46
C PHE A 147 13.93 8.85 10.04
N GLY A 148 15.15 8.58 9.56
CA GLY A 148 15.63 9.07 8.26
C GLY A 148 15.00 8.36 7.05
N TYR A 149 14.38 7.18 7.27
CA TYR A 149 13.77 6.36 6.22
C TYR A 149 12.33 5.96 6.58
N PRO A 150 11.41 6.91 6.80
CA PRO A 150 10.03 6.59 7.17
C PRO A 150 9.32 5.67 6.18
N GLN A 151 9.77 5.64 4.92
CA GLN A 151 9.29 4.76 3.86
C GLN A 151 9.52 3.27 4.18
N LEU A 152 10.54 2.92 4.97
CA LEU A 152 10.73 1.54 5.46
C LEU A 152 9.66 1.16 6.49
N VAL A 153 9.26 2.11 7.34
CA VAL A 153 8.17 1.87 8.31
C VAL A 153 6.86 1.61 7.55
N LEU A 154 6.57 2.41 6.52
CA LEU A 154 5.42 2.16 5.65
C LEU A 154 5.52 0.80 4.96
N ALA A 155 6.70 0.43 4.45
CA ALA A 155 6.91 -0.87 3.81
C ALA A 155 6.55 -2.02 4.76
N VAL A 156 6.97 -1.96 6.04
CA VAL A 156 6.59 -2.96 7.05
C VAL A 156 5.08 -2.98 7.28
N CYS A 157 4.41 -1.81 7.35
CA CYS A 157 2.95 -1.75 7.43
C CYS A 157 2.28 -2.49 6.25
N TRP A 158 2.82 -2.31 5.06
CA TRP A 158 2.30 -2.94 3.84
C TRP A 158 2.65 -4.42 3.75
N GLY A 159 3.67 -4.88 4.45
CA GLY A 159 3.97 -6.30 4.63
C GLY A 159 2.79 -7.08 5.22
N PHE A 160 1.94 -6.46 6.04
CA PHE A 160 0.72 -7.08 6.56
C PHE A 160 -0.35 -7.30 5.47
N ALA A 161 -0.31 -6.56 4.36
CA ALA A 161 -1.15 -6.84 3.20
C ALA A 161 -0.78 -8.16 2.48
N VAL A 162 0.35 -8.76 2.84
CA VAL A 162 0.75 -10.12 2.42
C VAL A 162 0.40 -11.14 3.49
N LEU A 163 0.80 -10.88 4.74
CA LEU A 163 0.70 -11.85 5.83
C LEU A 163 -0.75 -12.17 6.20
N ILE A 164 -1.64 -11.17 6.24
CA ILE A 164 -3.05 -11.37 6.61
C ILE A 164 -3.80 -12.17 5.55
N PRO A 165 -3.76 -11.84 4.23
CA PRO A 165 -4.39 -12.66 3.20
C PRO A 165 -3.82 -14.08 3.13
N TRP A 166 -2.50 -14.25 3.30
CA TRP A 166 -1.89 -15.59 3.35
C TRP A 166 -2.45 -16.42 4.51
N ALA A 167 -2.46 -15.87 5.72
CA ALA A 167 -3.00 -16.53 6.89
C ALA A 167 -4.50 -16.83 6.76
N ALA A 168 -5.26 -15.91 6.14
CA ALA A 168 -6.69 -16.12 5.87
C ALA A 168 -6.94 -17.23 4.86
N ALA A 169 -6.05 -17.44 3.89
CA ALA A 169 -6.19 -18.50 2.89
C ALA A 169 -5.71 -19.87 3.38
N THR A 170 -4.71 -19.90 4.27
CA THR A 170 -4.01 -21.16 4.63
C THR A 170 -4.16 -21.55 6.10
N GLY A 171 -4.61 -20.63 6.96
CA GLY A 171 -4.65 -20.82 8.42
C GLY A 171 -3.29 -20.78 9.11
N SER A 172 -2.19 -20.50 8.38
CA SER A 172 -0.83 -20.51 8.91
C SER A 172 0.10 -19.52 8.19
N LEU A 173 1.32 -19.30 8.72
CA LEU A 173 2.43 -18.63 8.03
C LEU A 173 3.53 -19.63 7.59
N ALA A 174 3.24 -20.91 7.57
CA ALA A 174 4.20 -21.95 7.10
C ALA A 174 4.31 -21.98 5.56
N GLY A 175 4.46 -20.80 4.94
CA GLY A 175 4.55 -20.63 3.48
C GLY A 175 5.96 -20.74 2.90
N GLY A 176 6.99 -20.99 3.74
CA GLY A 176 8.37 -21.14 3.29
C GLY A 176 8.89 -19.96 2.46
N TRP A 177 9.71 -20.26 1.46
CA TRP A 177 10.28 -19.24 0.56
C TRP A 177 9.25 -18.45 -0.23
N PRO A 178 8.17 -19.02 -0.79
CA PRO A 178 7.16 -18.24 -1.51
C PRO A 178 6.57 -17.11 -0.67
N LEU A 179 6.18 -17.36 0.58
CA LEU A 179 5.70 -16.34 1.49
C LEU A 179 6.77 -15.29 1.80
N ALA A 180 7.98 -15.72 2.13
CA ALA A 180 9.08 -14.79 2.43
C ALA A 180 9.41 -13.88 1.24
N LEU A 181 9.40 -14.42 0.03
CA LEU A 181 9.72 -13.70 -1.19
C LEU A 181 8.61 -12.70 -1.59
N VAL A 182 7.33 -13.07 -1.48
CA VAL A 182 6.24 -12.13 -1.78
C VAL A 182 6.17 -11.02 -0.72
N TRP A 183 6.46 -11.34 0.54
CA TRP A 183 6.59 -10.34 1.59
C TRP A 183 7.74 -9.38 1.30
N LEU A 184 8.94 -9.88 1.01
CA LEU A 184 10.11 -9.08 0.64
C LEU A 184 9.84 -8.22 -0.61
N ALA A 185 9.23 -8.79 -1.65
CA ALA A 185 8.85 -8.06 -2.86
C ALA A 185 7.95 -6.87 -2.53
N THR A 186 6.98 -7.07 -1.63
CA THR A 186 6.09 -6.00 -1.17
C THR A 186 6.84 -4.90 -0.44
N LEU A 187 7.75 -5.24 0.46
CA LEU A 187 8.56 -4.25 1.20
C LEU A 187 9.40 -3.40 0.25
N LEU A 188 10.10 -4.06 -0.67
CA LEU A 188 10.98 -3.40 -1.64
C LEU A 188 10.20 -2.51 -2.61
N TRP A 189 9.09 -3.01 -3.13
CA TRP A 189 8.24 -2.24 -4.03
C TRP A 189 7.64 -1.01 -3.34
N THR A 190 7.15 -1.18 -2.10
CA THR A 190 6.62 -0.10 -1.27
C THR A 190 7.67 0.95 -0.98
N PHE A 191 8.87 0.55 -0.55
CA PHE A 191 9.97 1.48 -0.33
C PHE A 191 10.31 2.26 -1.60
N GLY A 192 10.33 1.59 -2.75
CA GLY A 192 10.63 2.22 -4.03
C GLY A 192 9.62 3.31 -4.40
N PHE A 193 8.33 2.99 -4.49
CA PHE A 193 7.33 3.96 -4.93
C PHE A 193 7.07 5.07 -3.90
N ASP A 194 7.19 4.78 -2.60
CA ASP A 194 7.01 5.81 -1.57
C ASP A 194 8.24 6.74 -1.47
N THR A 195 9.44 6.23 -1.80
CA THR A 195 10.62 7.09 -1.98
C THR A 195 10.41 8.06 -3.16
N VAL A 196 9.85 7.59 -4.28
CA VAL A 196 9.51 8.47 -5.41
C VAL A 196 8.47 9.51 -5.02
N TYR A 197 7.48 9.12 -4.22
CA TYR A 197 6.49 10.05 -3.69
C TYR A 197 7.12 11.14 -2.82
N ALA A 198 8.07 10.76 -1.95
CA ALA A 198 8.85 11.70 -1.14
C ALA A 198 9.78 12.59 -1.98
N MET A 199 10.20 12.16 -3.18
CA MET A 199 10.98 13.03 -4.09
C MET A 199 10.17 14.24 -4.57
N ALA A 200 8.85 14.13 -4.67
CA ALA A 200 7.97 15.24 -5.04
C ALA A 200 7.91 16.34 -3.96
N ASP A 201 8.05 15.94 -2.69
CA ASP A 201 7.91 16.82 -1.53
C ASP A 201 9.28 17.24 -0.93
N ARG A 202 10.41 16.91 -1.59
CA ARG A 202 11.77 17.06 -1.04
C ARG A 202 12.07 18.48 -0.54
N ASP A 203 11.67 19.51 -1.26
CA ASP A 203 11.96 20.90 -0.89
C ASP A 203 11.05 21.36 0.27
N ASP A 204 9.78 20.96 0.26
CA ASP A 204 8.86 21.23 1.35
C ASP A 204 9.34 20.50 2.62
N ASP A 205 9.64 19.19 2.53
CA ASP A 205 10.16 18.38 3.64
C ASP A 205 11.41 19.00 4.29
N ARG A 206 12.34 19.49 3.46
CA ARG A 206 13.55 20.17 3.94
C ARG A 206 13.21 21.46 4.69
N SER A 207 12.29 22.26 4.16
CA SER A 207 11.91 23.55 4.73
C SER A 207 11.24 23.45 6.09
N ILE A 208 10.44 22.38 6.29
CA ILE A 208 9.70 22.13 7.55
C ILE A 208 10.46 21.18 8.50
N GLY A 209 11.65 20.70 8.11
CA GLY A 209 12.51 19.88 8.96
C GLY A 209 12.03 18.44 9.17
N VAL A 210 11.19 17.89 8.29
CA VAL A 210 10.81 16.46 8.34
C VAL A 210 11.79 15.61 7.53
N ARG A 211 11.84 14.32 7.84
CA ARG A 211 12.77 13.36 7.23
C ARG A 211 12.07 12.51 6.17
N SER A 212 12.82 12.13 5.15
CA SER A 212 12.37 11.18 4.13
C SER A 212 13.55 10.43 3.51
N SER A 213 13.28 9.24 2.96
CA SER A 213 14.29 8.49 2.19
C SER A 213 14.83 9.29 1.00
N ALA A 214 14.00 10.13 0.38
CA ALA A 214 14.42 11.00 -0.70
C ALA A 214 15.46 12.04 -0.25
N LEU A 215 15.33 12.57 0.97
CA LEU A 215 16.34 13.47 1.57
C LEU A 215 17.59 12.71 1.99
N SER A 216 17.42 11.56 2.69
CA SER A 216 18.54 10.75 3.20
C SER A 216 19.41 10.17 2.09
N LEU A 217 18.81 9.71 1.00
CA LEU A 217 19.52 9.16 -0.17
C LEU A 217 20.06 10.24 -1.12
N GLY A 218 19.49 11.42 -1.09
CA GLY A 218 19.93 12.54 -1.94
C GLY A 218 19.96 12.16 -3.43
N ARG A 219 21.13 12.27 -4.05
CA ARG A 219 21.33 11.93 -5.47
C ARG A 219 21.23 10.43 -5.78
N GLN A 220 21.34 9.58 -4.77
CA GLN A 220 21.26 8.13 -4.94
C GLN A 220 19.81 7.60 -4.91
N ALA A 221 18.81 8.44 -4.60
CA ALA A 221 17.41 8.02 -4.53
C ALA A 221 16.91 7.31 -5.81
N PRO A 222 17.17 7.78 -7.05
CA PRO A 222 16.77 7.07 -8.26
C PRO A 222 17.43 5.70 -8.41
N LEU A 223 18.69 5.52 -7.98
CA LEU A 223 19.36 4.23 -8.00
C LEU A 223 18.76 3.28 -6.98
N ALA A 224 18.52 3.74 -5.75
CA ALA A 224 17.88 2.95 -4.71
C ALA A 224 16.48 2.47 -5.14
N VAL A 225 15.70 3.33 -5.80
CA VAL A 225 14.39 2.96 -6.37
C VAL A 225 14.55 1.89 -7.45
N ALA A 226 15.50 2.03 -8.38
CA ALA A 226 15.73 1.04 -9.43
C ALA A 226 16.14 -0.32 -8.86
N VAL A 227 17.03 -0.35 -7.87
CA VAL A 227 17.45 -1.56 -7.17
C VAL A 227 16.27 -2.20 -6.44
N SER A 228 15.48 -1.40 -5.72
CA SER A 228 14.29 -1.89 -4.99
C SER A 228 13.29 -2.54 -5.94
N TYR A 229 12.98 -1.93 -7.08
CA TYR A 229 12.08 -2.50 -8.07
C TYR A 229 12.64 -3.77 -8.74
N GLY A 230 13.95 -3.79 -9.05
CA GLY A 230 14.60 -4.98 -9.61
C GLY A 230 14.54 -6.17 -8.67
N LEU A 231 14.88 -5.94 -7.40
CA LEU A 231 14.80 -6.97 -6.38
C LEU A 231 13.37 -7.40 -6.07
N ALA A 232 12.40 -6.47 -6.07
CA ALA A 232 10.98 -6.79 -5.90
C ALA A 232 10.47 -7.69 -7.03
N ALA A 233 10.76 -7.33 -8.28
CA ALA A 233 10.38 -8.13 -9.44
C ALA A 233 11.05 -9.53 -9.41
N ALA A 234 12.35 -9.60 -9.08
CA ALA A 234 13.08 -10.85 -8.97
C ALA A 234 12.52 -11.75 -7.86
N ALA A 235 12.23 -11.19 -6.67
CA ALA A 235 11.64 -11.93 -5.57
C ALA A 235 10.25 -12.48 -5.93
N LEU A 236 9.39 -11.67 -6.58
CA LEU A 236 8.07 -12.13 -7.01
C LEU A 236 8.16 -13.20 -8.11
N GLY A 237 9.06 -13.04 -9.08
CA GLY A 237 9.30 -14.04 -10.11
C GLY A 237 9.79 -15.37 -9.52
N LEU A 238 10.72 -15.31 -8.55
CA LEU A 238 11.21 -16.51 -7.86
C LEU A 238 10.08 -17.18 -7.04
N ALA A 239 9.24 -16.38 -6.35
CA ALA A 239 8.08 -16.93 -5.64
C ALA A 239 7.13 -17.67 -6.59
N ALA A 240 6.84 -17.08 -7.76
CA ALA A 240 6.02 -17.70 -8.79
C ALA A 240 6.63 -18.98 -9.35
N ALA A 241 7.95 -19.00 -9.59
CA ALA A 241 8.67 -20.21 -10.03
C ALA A 241 8.59 -21.35 -9.02
N LEU A 242 8.79 -21.04 -7.73
CA LEU A 242 8.72 -22.01 -6.63
C LEU A 242 7.31 -22.59 -6.45
N GLN A 243 6.26 -21.86 -6.84
CA GLN A 243 4.88 -22.34 -6.83
C GLN A 243 4.45 -23.04 -8.12
N GLY A 244 5.38 -23.29 -9.05
CA GLY A 244 5.08 -23.99 -10.29
C GLY A 244 4.26 -23.17 -11.28
N GLY A 245 4.41 -21.84 -11.23
CA GLY A 245 3.64 -20.93 -12.07
C GLY A 245 3.75 -21.21 -13.57
N GLY A 246 2.62 -21.20 -14.28
CA GLY A 246 2.52 -21.50 -15.70
C GLY A 246 3.34 -20.54 -16.59
N TRP A 247 3.58 -20.94 -17.82
CA TRP A 247 4.43 -20.20 -18.77
C TRP A 247 3.94 -18.78 -19.07
N ILE A 248 2.64 -18.54 -18.98
CA ILE A 248 1.99 -17.23 -19.25
C ILE A 248 2.51 -16.14 -18.28
N ILE A 249 2.97 -16.52 -17.10
CA ILE A 249 3.54 -15.57 -16.11
C ILE A 249 4.70 -14.80 -16.71
N TRP A 250 5.61 -15.47 -17.41
CA TRP A 250 6.93 -14.93 -17.74
C TRP A 250 6.92 -13.76 -18.71
N PRO A 251 6.16 -13.76 -19.82
CA PRO A 251 6.07 -12.59 -20.68
C PRO A 251 5.52 -11.36 -19.97
N LEU A 252 4.49 -11.54 -19.16
CA LEU A 252 3.86 -10.44 -18.42
C LEU A 252 4.76 -9.93 -17.29
N TRP A 253 5.46 -10.86 -16.60
CA TRP A 253 6.44 -10.51 -15.59
C TRP A 253 7.62 -9.73 -16.19
N LEU A 254 8.18 -10.16 -17.32
CA LEU A 254 9.23 -9.44 -18.03
C LEU A 254 8.79 -8.04 -18.43
N LEU A 255 7.58 -7.90 -18.97
CA LEU A 255 7.02 -6.61 -19.36
C LEU A 255 6.89 -5.68 -18.15
N ALA A 256 6.39 -6.20 -17.03
CA ALA A 256 6.25 -5.43 -15.79
C ALA A 256 7.62 -5.05 -15.20
N ALA A 257 8.56 -5.98 -15.12
CA ALA A 257 9.91 -5.75 -14.62
C ALA A 257 10.65 -4.71 -15.45
N PHE A 258 10.60 -4.84 -16.78
CA PHE A 258 11.17 -3.85 -17.71
C PHE A 258 10.50 -2.48 -17.53
N GLY A 259 9.16 -2.44 -17.43
CA GLY A 259 8.41 -1.22 -17.20
C GLY A 259 8.82 -0.53 -15.89
N MET A 260 8.99 -1.27 -14.80
CA MET A 260 9.47 -0.73 -13.52
C MET A 260 10.87 -0.13 -13.64
N GLN A 261 11.79 -0.79 -14.34
CA GLN A 261 13.15 -0.26 -14.55
C GLN A 261 13.15 0.97 -15.45
N ARG A 262 12.32 0.99 -16.49
CA ARG A 262 12.17 2.17 -17.36
C ARG A 262 11.65 3.37 -16.58
N GLU A 263 10.63 3.18 -15.74
CA GLU A 263 10.09 4.25 -14.89
C GLU A 263 11.14 4.75 -13.87
N ALA A 264 11.94 3.85 -13.28
CA ALA A 264 13.04 4.23 -12.39
C ALA A 264 14.15 5.00 -13.13
N ALA A 265 14.47 4.63 -14.37
CA ALA A 265 15.45 5.32 -15.19
C ALA A 265 15.04 6.77 -15.51
N LEU A 266 13.73 7.03 -15.69
CA LEU A 266 13.21 8.38 -15.91
C LEU A 266 13.49 9.32 -14.74
N LEU A 267 13.57 8.79 -13.50
CA LEU A 267 13.86 9.59 -12.30
C LEU A 267 15.27 10.17 -12.25
N ARG A 268 16.17 9.72 -13.13
CA ARG A 268 17.55 10.26 -13.25
C ARG A 268 17.62 11.54 -14.08
N ARG A 269 16.53 11.92 -14.75
CA ARG A 269 16.48 13.15 -15.55
C ARG A 269 16.52 14.36 -14.63
N PRO A 270 17.31 15.40 -14.95
CA PRO A 270 17.26 16.66 -14.22
C PRO A 270 15.90 17.34 -14.45
N ASP A 271 15.49 18.16 -13.52
CA ASP A 271 14.35 19.08 -13.61
C ASP A 271 13.00 18.41 -13.92
N LEU A 272 12.75 17.26 -13.30
CA LEU A 272 11.46 16.59 -13.41
C LEU A 272 10.35 17.43 -12.74
N PRO A 273 9.24 17.72 -13.45
CA PRO A 273 8.13 18.43 -12.85
C PRO A 273 7.45 17.56 -11.76
N ARG A 274 6.91 18.17 -10.70
CA ARG A 274 6.22 17.45 -9.61
C ARG A 274 5.17 16.46 -10.13
N SER A 275 4.47 16.79 -11.22
CA SER A 275 3.48 15.90 -11.84
C SER A 275 4.08 14.58 -12.36
N ALA A 276 5.37 14.52 -12.66
CA ALA A 276 6.04 13.29 -13.10
C ALA A 276 6.05 12.23 -12.00
N TYR A 277 6.26 12.62 -10.75
CA TYR A 277 6.25 11.71 -9.60
C TYR A 277 4.85 11.12 -9.36
N GLY A 278 3.80 11.91 -9.51
CA GLY A 278 2.42 11.42 -9.45
C GLY A 278 2.08 10.43 -10.57
N ARG A 279 2.55 10.71 -11.81
CA ARG A 279 2.40 9.77 -12.94
C ARG A 279 3.16 8.46 -12.70
N HIS A 280 4.37 8.55 -12.16
CA HIS A 280 5.17 7.38 -11.77
C HIS A 280 4.40 6.48 -10.80
N PHE A 281 3.78 7.07 -9.77
CA PHE A 281 2.94 6.31 -8.81
C PHE A 281 1.79 5.58 -9.52
N GLY A 282 1.08 6.24 -10.42
CA GLY A 282 0.04 5.61 -11.25
C GLY A 282 0.58 4.47 -12.14
N ARG A 283 1.79 4.63 -12.69
CA ARG A 283 2.46 3.57 -13.46
C ARG A 283 2.82 2.37 -12.59
N GLN A 284 3.26 2.58 -11.34
CA GLN A 284 3.53 1.46 -10.43
C GLN A 284 2.27 0.66 -10.12
N VAL A 285 1.11 1.31 -9.97
CA VAL A 285 -0.19 0.59 -9.84
C VAL A 285 -0.46 -0.29 -11.08
N GLN A 286 -0.23 0.22 -12.29
CA GLN A 286 -0.44 -0.55 -13.52
C GLN A 286 0.54 -1.74 -13.62
N LEU A 287 1.83 -1.51 -13.32
CA LEU A 287 2.86 -2.53 -13.39
C LEU A 287 2.71 -3.60 -12.30
N GLY A 288 2.39 -3.20 -11.06
CA GLY A 288 2.05 -4.12 -9.99
C GLY A 288 0.77 -4.92 -10.27
N GLY A 289 -0.23 -4.27 -10.88
CA GLY A 289 -1.44 -4.92 -11.37
C GLY A 289 -1.17 -5.91 -12.50
N LEU A 290 -0.22 -5.60 -13.39
CA LEU A 290 0.22 -6.51 -14.45
C LEU A 290 0.90 -7.76 -13.87
N LEU A 291 1.72 -7.60 -12.81
CA LEU A 291 2.29 -8.74 -12.07
C LEU A 291 1.20 -9.59 -11.41
N LEU A 292 0.17 -8.96 -10.84
CA LEU A 292 -0.97 -9.70 -10.30
C LEU A 292 -1.74 -10.45 -11.40
N LEU A 293 -1.98 -9.80 -12.54
CA LEU A 293 -2.63 -10.44 -13.68
C LEU A 293 -1.82 -11.64 -14.19
N ALA A 294 -0.48 -11.52 -14.22
CA ALA A 294 0.40 -12.63 -14.57
C ALA A 294 0.20 -13.84 -13.65
N LEU A 295 0.14 -13.60 -12.33
CA LEU A 295 -0.10 -14.67 -11.34
C LEU A 295 -1.50 -15.28 -11.50
N VAL A 296 -2.53 -14.47 -11.76
CA VAL A 296 -3.90 -14.95 -11.99
C VAL A 296 -3.96 -15.84 -13.23
N LEU A 297 -3.41 -15.37 -14.35
CA LEU A 297 -3.42 -16.12 -15.62
C LEU A 297 -2.52 -17.37 -15.56
N GLY A 298 -1.46 -17.34 -14.77
CA GLY A 298 -0.57 -18.48 -14.56
C GLY A 298 -1.19 -19.64 -13.77
N GLN A 299 -2.37 -19.44 -13.17
CA GLN A 299 -3.16 -20.51 -12.55
C GLN A 299 -4.19 -21.14 -13.49
N LEU A 300 -4.35 -20.57 -14.69
CA LEU A 300 -5.21 -21.17 -15.70
C LEU A 300 -4.52 -22.41 -16.28
N PRO A 301 -5.31 -23.49 -16.56
CA PRO A 301 -4.78 -24.73 -17.08
C PRO A 301 -4.18 -24.59 -18.48
#